data_0c3e641661bd8b200ab17ac38c545e92
#
_entry.id   0c3e641661bd8b200ab17ac38c545e92
#
_cell.length_a   1.000
_cell.length_b   1.000
_cell.length_c   1.000
_cell.angle_alpha   90.00
_cell.angle_beta   90.00
_cell.angle_gamma   90.00
#
_symmetry.space_group_name_H-M   'P 1'
#
loop_
_entity.id
_entity.type
_entity.pdbx_description
1 polymer ?
#
loop_
_entity_poly.entity_id
_entity_poly.type
_entity_poly.pdbx_seq_one_letter_code
_entity_poly.pdbx_strand_id
1 'polypeptide(L)'
;MPKVTPDLFERAASGDTGAISSLYAELYPEIKRVARSRLAQVGGVTGLNATALVHEGFMRMAEREGLQGNTRVQFFAYVGKVLRSIVIDFVRARDAEKRGGGATLLTMSHAESSTDSLMSAVDVIALDRALERLKAVDEGMYHTAELHFFCGMTIVETAEAREISTRTVNREITKARALLAEWLDVSPA
;
A
#
# COMPACT_ATOMS: atom_id res chain seq x y z
N MET A 1 -8.09 13.72 24.04
CA MET A 1 -7.73 13.05 22.77
C MET A 1 -8.95 12.32 22.27
N PRO A 2 -9.49 12.63 21.10
CA PRO A 2 -10.58 11.86 20.52
C PRO A 2 -10.09 10.44 20.30
N LYS A 3 -10.71 9.47 20.99
CA LYS A 3 -10.43 8.06 20.79
C LYS A 3 -11.06 7.65 19.46
N VAL A 4 -10.28 7.01 18.60
CA VAL A 4 -10.81 6.32 17.43
C VAL A 4 -11.87 5.31 17.90
N THR A 5 -13.12 5.61 17.61
CA THR A 5 -14.27 4.77 18.00
C THR A 5 -14.73 3.94 16.81
N PRO A 6 -15.39 2.78 17.01
CA PRO A 6 -15.99 2.00 15.92
C PRO A 6 -16.92 2.86 15.05
N ASP A 7 -17.74 3.73 15.64
CA ASP A 7 -18.64 4.66 14.95
C ASP A 7 -17.89 5.54 13.93
N LEU A 8 -16.66 5.95 14.22
CA LEU A 8 -15.88 6.79 13.33
C LEU A 8 -15.50 6.05 12.03
N PHE A 9 -15.24 4.75 12.08
CA PHE A 9 -15.01 3.93 10.89
C PHE A 9 -16.28 3.73 10.07
N GLU A 10 -17.43 3.51 10.73
CA GLU A 10 -18.72 3.35 10.05
C GLU A 10 -19.12 4.62 9.31
N ARG A 11 -18.98 5.79 9.93
CA ARG A 11 -19.23 7.08 9.32
C ARG A 11 -18.29 7.34 8.13
N ALA A 12 -17.01 7.05 8.30
CA ALA A 12 -16.06 7.18 7.20
C ALA A 12 -16.37 6.22 6.03
N ALA A 13 -16.84 5.01 6.31
CA ALA A 13 -17.28 4.05 5.31
C ALA A 13 -18.52 4.52 4.57
N SER A 14 -19.42 5.29 5.22
CA SER A 14 -20.61 5.89 4.57
C SER A 14 -20.33 7.20 3.80
N GLY A 15 -19.04 7.62 3.70
CA GLY A 15 -18.64 8.80 2.92
C GLY A 15 -18.61 10.11 3.71
N ASP A 16 -18.70 10.06 5.06
CA ASP A 16 -18.52 11.25 5.89
C ASP A 16 -17.05 11.73 5.82
N THR A 17 -16.83 12.80 5.07
CA THR A 17 -15.49 13.39 4.88
C THR A 17 -14.87 13.93 6.17
N GLY A 18 -15.70 14.37 7.13
CA GLY A 18 -15.25 14.78 8.46
C GLY A 18 -14.71 13.58 9.25
N ALA A 19 -15.37 12.43 9.18
CA ALA A 19 -14.92 11.19 9.79
C ALA A 19 -13.61 10.69 9.14
N ILE A 20 -13.50 10.74 7.81
CA ILE A 20 -12.26 10.41 7.08
C ILE A 20 -11.10 11.28 7.56
N SER A 21 -11.32 12.60 7.63
CA SER A 21 -10.31 13.56 8.09
C SER A 21 -9.87 13.29 9.54
N SER A 22 -10.85 12.98 10.41
CA SER A 22 -10.58 12.65 11.81
C SER A 22 -9.77 11.36 11.96
N LEU A 23 -10.12 10.30 11.21
CA LEU A 23 -9.36 9.04 11.18
C LEU A 23 -7.93 9.27 10.71
N TYR A 24 -7.75 10.06 9.65
CA TYR A 24 -6.42 10.37 9.14
C TYR A 24 -5.57 11.15 10.17
N ALA A 25 -6.15 12.13 10.85
CA ALA A 25 -5.44 12.91 11.88
C ALA A 25 -5.01 12.02 13.06
N GLU A 26 -5.93 11.19 13.57
CA GLU A 26 -5.69 10.31 14.71
C GLU A 26 -4.70 9.17 14.38
N LEU A 27 -4.80 8.61 13.18
CA LEU A 27 -4.00 7.46 12.74
C LEU A 27 -2.79 7.88 11.89
N TYR A 28 -2.50 9.17 11.80
CA TYR A 28 -1.39 9.68 11.00
C TYR A 28 -0.04 9.00 11.28
N PRO A 29 0.37 8.75 12.55
CA PRO A 29 1.64 8.09 12.83
C PRO A 29 1.72 6.67 12.22
N GLU A 30 0.61 5.92 12.32
CA GLU A 30 0.53 4.56 11.78
C GLU A 30 0.48 4.56 10.25
N ILE A 31 -0.33 5.45 9.65
CA ILE A 31 -0.37 5.61 8.19
C ILE A 31 1.01 5.98 7.66
N LYS A 32 1.73 6.88 8.35
CA LYS A 32 3.09 7.25 7.98
C LYS A 32 4.08 6.08 8.11
N ARG A 33 3.87 5.18 9.06
CA ARG A 33 4.66 3.93 9.18
C ARG A 33 4.43 3.03 7.97
N VAL A 34 3.17 2.84 7.55
CA VAL A 34 2.83 2.09 6.32
C VAL A 34 3.48 2.73 5.09
N ALA A 35 3.38 4.07 4.95
CA ALA A 35 4.00 4.80 3.85
C ALA A 35 5.53 4.61 3.81
N ARG A 36 6.21 4.67 4.96
CA ARG A 36 7.66 4.41 5.05
C ARG A 36 8.01 2.98 4.64
N SER A 37 7.24 2.00 5.10
CA SER A 37 7.42 0.59 4.70
C SER A 37 7.29 0.42 3.19
N ARG A 38 6.31 1.08 2.57
CA ARG A 38 6.13 1.08 1.11
C ARG A 38 7.32 1.66 0.37
N LEU A 39 7.77 2.84 0.80
CA LEU A 39 8.90 3.51 0.16
C LEU A 39 10.21 2.74 0.34
N ALA A 40 10.41 2.06 1.49
CA ALA A 40 11.57 1.21 1.71
C ALA A 40 11.61 0.01 0.75
N GLN A 41 10.44 -0.56 0.40
CA GLN A 41 10.34 -1.67 -0.56
C GLN A 41 10.72 -1.26 -1.98
N VAL A 42 10.48 0.00 -2.36
CA VAL A 42 10.80 0.54 -3.70
C VAL A 42 12.14 1.29 -3.74
N GLY A 43 12.86 1.33 -2.62
CA GLY A 43 14.27 1.74 -2.57
C GLY A 43 14.58 3.12 -3.13
N GLY A 44 13.86 4.17 -2.76
CA GLY A 44 14.17 5.55 -3.18
C GLY A 44 13.97 5.83 -4.69
N VAL A 45 13.53 4.84 -5.46
CA VAL A 45 13.30 4.96 -6.92
C VAL A 45 12.27 6.05 -7.25
N THR A 46 11.37 6.36 -6.32
CA THR A 46 10.26 7.26 -6.57
C THR A 46 10.60 8.75 -6.37
N GLY A 47 11.59 9.09 -5.54
CA GLY A 47 11.78 10.47 -5.09
C GLY A 47 10.66 10.99 -4.17
N LEU A 48 9.67 10.16 -3.83
CA LEU A 48 8.61 10.49 -2.89
C LEU A 48 9.11 10.33 -1.45
N ASN A 49 8.71 11.25 -0.58
CA ASN A 49 8.87 11.06 0.86
C ASN A 49 7.55 10.57 1.49
N ALA A 50 7.64 9.98 2.70
CA ALA A 50 6.49 9.40 3.36
C ALA A 50 5.38 10.42 3.67
N THR A 51 5.73 11.67 3.93
CA THR A 51 4.75 12.74 4.20
C THR A 51 3.95 13.09 2.94
N ALA A 52 4.63 13.24 1.81
CA ALA A 52 3.98 13.48 0.52
C ALA A 52 3.08 12.30 0.12
N LEU A 53 3.55 11.07 0.30
CA LEU A 53 2.76 9.87 0.01
C LEU A 53 1.49 9.78 0.88
N VAL A 54 1.58 10.10 2.18
CA VAL A 54 0.42 10.16 3.08
C VAL A 54 -0.55 11.24 2.65
N HIS A 55 -0.06 12.43 2.29
CA HIS A 55 -0.92 13.54 1.86
C HIS A 55 -1.67 13.20 0.57
N GLU A 56 -0.97 12.69 -0.44
CA GLU A 56 -1.59 12.24 -1.70
C GLU A 56 -2.61 11.12 -1.45
N GLY A 57 -2.30 10.19 -0.53
CA GLY A 57 -3.23 9.14 -0.11
C GLY A 57 -4.51 9.70 0.48
N PHE A 58 -4.40 10.72 1.35
CA PHE A 58 -5.54 11.41 1.92
C PHE A 58 -6.42 12.06 0.83
N MET A 59 -5.80 12.79 -0.10
CA MET A 59 -6.52 13.45 -1.19
C MET A 59 -7.30 12.44 -2.05
N ARG A 60 -6.66 11.34 -2.46
CA ARG A 60 -7.33 10.28 -3.24
C ARG A 60 -8.47 9.58 -2.47
N MET A 61 -8.35 9.47 -1.15
CA MET A 61 -9.42 8.89 -0.32
C MET A 61 -10.57 9.86 -0.12
N ALA A 62 -10.30 11.16 0.04
CA ALA A 62 -11.32 12.19 0.20
C ALA A 62 -12.17 12.40 -1.08
N GLU A 63 -11.59 12.13 -2.25
CA GLU A 63 -12.29 12.24 -3.55
C GLU A 63 -13.22 11.05 -3.84
N ARG A 64 -13.11 9.95 -3.11
CA ARG A 64 -13.92 8.74 -3.31
C ARG A 64 -15.12 8.74 -2.38
N GLU A 65 -16.22 8.20 -2.88
CA GLU A 65 -17.44 7.97 -2.09
C GLU A 65 -17.23 6.82 -1.10
N GLY A 66 -16.76 7.16 0.11
CA GLY A 66 -16.62 6.25 1.24
C GLY A 66 -15.35 5.38 1.24
N LEU A 67 -15.03 4.90 2.43
CA LEU A 67 -13.95 3.94 2.64
C LEU A 67 -14.48 2.52 2.43
N GLN A 68 -13.67 1.65 1.86
CA GLN A 68 -13.99 0.23 1.84
C GLN A 68 -13.69 -0.38 3.21
N GLY A 69 -14.74 -0.64 3.99
CA GLY A 69 -14.69 -1.30 5.29
C GLY A 69 -14.91 -0.36 6.47
N ASN A 70 -15.51 -0.93 7.53
CA ASN A 70 -15.93 -0.23 8.74
C ASN A 70 -15.11 -0.62 9.99
N THR A 71 -14.00 -1.31 9.81
CA THR A 71 -13.09 -1.67 10.90
C THR A 71 -11.72 -1.02 10.73
N ARG A 72 -10.98 -0.89 11.84
CA ARG A 72 -9.60 -0.38 11.81
C ARG A 72 -8.71 -1.15 10.82
N VAL A 73 -8.86 -2.46 10.77
CA VAL A 73 -8.03 -3.32 9.93
C VAL A 73 -8.36 -3.14 8.46
N GLN A 74 -9.66 -3.08 8.12
CA GLN A 74 -10.12 -2.79 6.76
C GLN A 74 -9.72 -1.38 6.31
N PHE A 75 -9.76 -0.40 7.21
CA PHE A 75 -9.24 0.93 6.94
C PHE A 75 -7.76 0.89 6.53
N PHE A 76 -6.90 0.22 7.30
CA PHE A 76 -5.48 0.10 6.96
C PHE A 76 -5.23 -0.73 5.70
N ALA A 77 -6.05 -1.74 5.42
CA ALA A 77 -6.02 -2.47 4.15
C ALA A 77 -6.28 -1.54 2.96
N TYR A 78 -7.30 -0.70 3.08
CA TYR A 78 -7.63 0.29 2.05
C TYR A 78 -6.54 1.35 1.89
N VAL A 79 -6.04 1.92 3.00
CA VAL A 79 -4.89 2.83 2.99
C VAL A 79 -3.69 2.20 2.28
N GLY A 80 -3.36 0.95 2.59
CA GLY A 80 -2.26 0.23 1.97
C GLY A 80 -2.40 0.12 0.45
N LYS A 81 -3.60 -0.22 -0.05
CA LYS A 81 -3.92 -0.26 -1.49
C LYS A 81 -3.75 1.11 -2.15
N VAL A 82 -4.29 2.17 -1.54
CA VAL A 82 -4.19 3.53 -2.07
C VAL A 82 -2.73 3.97 -2.15
N LEU A 83 -1.96 3.78 -1.08
CA LEU A 83 -0.54 4.14 -1.06
C LEU A 83 0.27 3.35 -2.10
N ARG A 84 -0.04 2.05 -2.30
CA ARG A 84 0.60 1.24 -3.36
C ARG A 84 0.30 1.81 -4.74
N SER A 85 -0.96 2.11 -5.04
CA SER A 85 -1.32 2.64 -6.36
C SER A 85 -0.59 3.95 -6.66
N ILE A 86 -0.43 4.84 -5.67
CA ILE A 86 0.30 6.10 -5.84
C ILE A 86 1.77 5.84 -6.17
N VAL A 87 2.42 4.94 -5.44
CA VAL A 87 3.83 4.59 -5.71
C VAL A 87 4.00 4.03 -7.11
N ILE A 88 3.11 3.13 -7.55
CA ILE A 88 3.15 2.54 -8.89
C ILE A 88 2.95 3.60 -9.97
N ASP A 89 1.94 4.46 -9.81
CA ASP A 89 1.67 5.55 -10.76
C ASP A 89 2.88 6.47 -10.89
N PHE A 90 3.54 6.78 -9.75
CA PHE A 90 4.72 7.62 -9.74
C PHE A 90 5.92 6.96 -10.44
N VAL A 91 6.15 5.67 -10.21
CA VAL A 91 7.20 4.91 -10.90
C VAL A 91 6.92 4.86 -12.40
N ARG A 92 5.68 4.59 -12.81
CA ARG A 92 5.28 4.55 -14.23
C ARG A 92 5.47 5.91 -14.92
N ALA A 93 5.06 7.01 -14.27
CA ALA A 93 5.23 8.35 -14.81
C ALA A 93 6.71 8.68 -15.03
N ARG A 94 7.55 8.39 -14.03
CA ARG A 94 9.00 8.62 -14.11
C ARG A 94 9.69 7.79 -15.19
N ASP A 95 9.26 6.56 -15.40
CA ASP A 95 9.78 5.70 -16.48
C ASP A 95 9.34 6.18 -17.87
N ALA A 96 8.13 6.74 -17.98
CA ALA A 96 7.66 7.36 -19.21
C ALA A 96 8.45 8.63 -19.54
N GLU A 97 8.75 9.48 -18.56
CA GLU A 97 9.59 10.68 -18.72
C GLU A 97 11.02 10.35 -19.18
N LYS A 98 11.61 9.30 -18.63
CA LYS A 98 12.95 8.84 -19.06
C LYS A 98 12.98 8.34 -20.51
N ARG A 99 11.86 7.87 -21.05
CA ARG A 99 11.75 7.34 -22.42
C ARG A 99 11.26 8.34 -23.45
N GLY A 100 10.58 9.42 -23.04
CA GLY A 100 10.00 10.41 -23.94
C GLY A 100 10.30 11.82 -23.47
N GLY A 101 11.41 12.42 -23.90
CA GLY A 101 11.91 13.72 -23.47
C GLY A 101 10.87 14.86 -23.54
N GLY A 102 10.14 15.06 -22.47
CA GLY A 102 9.19 16.15 -22.29
C GLY A 102 8.87 16.31 -20.81
N ALA A 103 9.60 17.22 -20.14
CA ALA A 103 9.50 17.47 -18.72
C ALA A 103 8.17 18.13 -18.36
N THR A 104 7.42 17.55 -17.45
CA THR A 104 6.55 18.31 -16.56
C THR A 104 7.05 18.08 -15.14
N LEU A 105 7.78 19.08 -14.64
CA LEU A 105 8.34 19.14 -13.30
C LEU A 105 7.21 19.22 -12.27
N LEU A 106 6.85 18.12 -11.64
CA LEU A 106 6.32 18.16 -10.30
C LEU A 106 7.53 18.34 -9.37
N THR A 107 7.77 19.58 -9.00
CA THR A 107 8.85 19.99 -8.09
C THR A 107 8.53 19.50 -6.69
N MET A 108 9.00 18.30 -6.34
CA MET A 108 9.05 17.86 -4.95
C MET A 108 10.52 17.74 -4.55
N SER A 109 10.85 18.48 -3.50
CA SER A 109 12.18 18.67 -2.92
C SER A 109 12.97 17.37 -2.76
N HIS A 110 14.27 17.47 -3.02
CA HIS A 110 15.30 16.46 -2.86
C HIS A 110 15.13 15.62 -1.59
N ALA A 111 14.80 14.34 -1.75
CA ALA A 111 15.07 13.34 -0.74
C ALA A 111 16.48 12.80 -0.98
N GLU A 112 17.32 12.87 0.04
CA GLU A 112 18.66 12.32 0.05
C GLU A 112 18.63 10.86 -0.42
N SER A 113 19.34 10.57 -1.48
CA SER A 113 19.52 9.24 -2.04
C SER A 113 20.41 8.42 -1.11
N SER A 114 19.79 7.62 -0.26
CA SER A 114 20.48 6.52 0.40
C SER A 114 20.72 5.40 -0.63
N THR A 115 21.98 5.03 -0.77
CA THR A 115 22.57 4.16 -1.79
C THR A 115 22.24 2.66 -1.63
N ASP A 116 21.14 2.32 -0.98
CA ASP A 116 20.74 0.92 -0.76
C ASP A 116 19.35 0.65 -1.31
N SER A 117 19.19 0.90 -2.61
CA SER A 117 17.94 0.63 -3.31
C SER A 117 17.89 -0.83 -3.74
N LEU A 118 17.27 -1.69 -2.95
CA LEU A 118 17.15 -3.12 -3.21
C LEU A 118 16.25 -3.48 -4.39
N MET A 119 15.47 -2.53 -4.93
CA MET A 119 14.59 -2.75 -6.09
C MET A 119 14.70 -1.63 -7.12
N SER A 120 14.81 -2.00 -8.40
CA SER A 120 14.74 -1.07 -9.52
C SER A 120 13.28 -0.68 -9.84
N ALA A 121 13.08 0.37 -10.67
CA ALA A 121 11.75 0.73 -11.16
C ALA A 121 11.10 -0.43 -11.94
N VAL A 122 11.89 -1.23 -12.64
CA VAL A 122 11.44 -2.42 -13.39
C VAL A 122 10.92 -3.48 -12.43
N ASP A 123 11.58 -3.67 -11.27
CA ASP A 123 11.17 -4.64 -10.26
C ASP A 123 9.84 -4.26 -9.61
N VAL A 124 9.60 -2.95 -9.37
CA VAL A 124 8.32 -2.46 -8.83
C VAL A 124 7.16 -2.75 -9.78
N ILE A 125 7.36 -2.52 -11.08
CA ILE A 125 6.34 -2.79 -12.10
C ILE A 125 6.14 -4.30 -12.27
N ALA A 126 7.21 -5.09 -12.22
CA ALA A 126 7.13 -6.55 -12.29
C ALA A 126 6.37 -7.11 -11.08
N LEU A 127 6.64 -6.59 -9.88
CA LEU A 127 5.92 -6.97 -8.66
C LEU A 127 4.42 -6.62 -8.74
N ASP A 128 4.08 -5.46 -9.28
CA ASP A 128 2.68 -5.07 -9.49
C ASP A 128 1.97 -6.05 -10.43
N ARG A 129 2.59 -6.40 -11.55
CA ARG A 129 2.06 -7.39 -12.49
C ARG A 129 1.92 -8.78 -11.87
N ALA A 130 2.89 -9.20 -11.06
CA ALA A 130 2.85 -10.48 -10.35
C ALA A 130 1.69 -10.52 -9.34
N LEU A 131 1.43 -9.41 -8.64
CA LEU A 131 0.30 -9.27 -7.72
C LEU A 131 -1.05 -9.28 -8.45
N GLU A 132 -1.17 -8.61 -9.60
CA GLU A 132 -2.38 -8.69 -10.42
C GLU A 132 -2.62 -10.11 -10.97
N ARG A 133 -1.54 -10.81 -11.34
CA ARG A 133 -1.61 -12.23 -11.71
C ARG A 133 -2.05 -13.09 -10.52
N LEU A 134 -1.53 -12.84 -9.31
CA LEU A 134 -1.94 -13.53 -8.10
C LEU A 134 -3.42 -13.34 -7.81
N LYS A 135 -3.93 -12.11 -8.00
CA LYS A 135 -5.35 -11.79 -7.86
C LYS A 135 -6.22 -12.58 -8.84
N ALA A 136 -5.78 -12.74 -10.08
CA ALA A 136 -6.49 -13.54 -11.09
C ALA A 136 -6.50 -15.05 -10.77
N VAL A 137 -5.47 -15.55 -10.08
CA VAL A 137 -5.36 -16.97 -9.66
C VAL A 137 -6.15 -17.24 -8.39
N ASP A 138 -6.03 -16.39 -7.39
CA ASP A 138 -6.67 -16.51 -6.07
C ASP A 138 -6.76 -15.14 -5.40
N GLU A 139 -7.95 -14.53 -5.46
CA GLU A 139 -8.21 -13.22 -4.88
C GLU A 139 -8.02 -13.20 -3.35
N GLY A 140 -8.35 -14.30 -2.68
CA GLY A 140 -8.12 -14.44 -1.25
C GLY A 140 -6.63 -14.40 -0.91
N MET A 141 -5.83 -15.15 -1.61
CA MET A 141 -4.37 -15.16 -1.45
C MET A 141 -3.74 -13.80 -1.79
N TYR A 142 -4.24 -13.12 -2.82
CA TYR A 142 -3.85 -11.76 -3.15
C TYR A 142 -4.10 -10.79 -1.98
N HIS A 143 -5.30 -10.85 -1.37
CA HIS A 143 -5.60 -9.99 -0.22
C HIS A 143 -4.70 -10.27 0.99
N THR A 144 -4.41 -11.54 1.27
CA THR A 144 -3.44 -11.90 2.32
C THR A 144 -2.05 -11.34 2.03
N ALA A 145 -1.56 -11.50 0.80
CA ALA A 145 -0.26 -10.96 0.39
C ALA A 145 -0.21 -9.44 0.50
N GLU A 146 -1.26 -8.75 0.05
CA GLU A 146 -1.38 -7.29 0.14
C GLU A 146 -1.33 -6.79 1.58
N LEU A 147 -2.12 -7.39 2.48
CA LEU A 147 -2.19 -7.00 3.88
C LEU A 147 -0.89 -7.30 4.63
N HIS A 148 -0.35 -8.50 4.44
CA HIS A 148 0.82 -8.94 5.20
C HIS A 148 2.13 -8.33 4.68
N PHE A 149 2.44 -8.48 3.38
CA PHE A 149 3.72 -8.02 2.83
C PHE A 149 3.76 -6.51 2.59
N PHE A 150 2.61 -5.92 2.23
CA PHE A 150 2.58 -4.53 1.80
C PHE A 150 1.95 -3.56 2.79
N CYS A 151 1.00 -3.96 3.60
CA CYS A 151 0.48 -3.13 4.70
C CYS A 151 1.24 -3.37 6.01
N GLY A 152 2.13 -4.36 6.07
CA GLY A 152 2.91 -4.70 7.27
C GLY A 152 2.05 -5.23 8.41
N MET A 153 0.89 -5.83 8.10
CA MET A 153 0.03 -6.44 9.10
C MET A 153 0.60 -7.77 9.57
N THR A 154 0.43 -8.03 10.85
CA THR A 154 0.73 -9.33 11.45
C THR A 154 -0.23 -10.40 10.92
N ILE A 155 0.11 -11.66 11.11
CA ILE A 155 -0.77 -12.80 10.77
C ILE A 155 -2.13 -12.68 11.47
N VAL A 156 -2.13 -12.24 12.73
CA VAL A 156 -3.35 -12.08 13.53
C VAL A 156 -4.22 -10.95 12.95
N GLU A 157 -3.65 -9.77 12.72
CA GLU A 157 -4.36 -8.64 12.12
C GLU A 157 -4.90 -8.98 10.71
N THR A 158 -4.12 -9.72 9.91
CA THR A 158 -4.58 -10.19 8.59
C THR A 158 -5.74 -11.17 8.69
N ALA A 159 -5.71 -12.07 9.67
CA ALA A 159 -6.78 -13.02 9.94
C ALA A 159 -8.07 -12.30 10.35
N GLU A 160 -7.97 -11.33 11.26
CA GLU A 160 -9.08 -10.47 11.67
C GLU A 160 -9.65 -9.66 10.50
N ALA A 161 -8.80 -9.04 9.69
CA ALA A 161 -9.22 -8.25 8.53
C ALA A 161 -10.02 -9.04 7.51
N ARG A 162 -9.65 -10.30 7.35
CA ARG A 162 -10.23 -11.19 6.34
C ARG A 162 -11.28 -12.14 6.90
N GLU A 163 -11.52 -12.10 8.22
CA GLU A 163 -12.46 -13.00 8.91
C GLU A 163 -12.14 -14.49 8.66
N ILE A 164 -10.84 -14.82 8.62
CA ILE A 164 -10.34 -16.19 8.42
C ILE A 164 -9.40 -16.62 9.54
N SER A 165 -9.08 -17.92 9.61
CA SER A 165 -8.14 -18.41 10.62
C SER A 165 -6.68 -18.01 10.34
N THR A 166 -5.89 -17.83 11.38
CA THR A 166 -4.42 -17.61 11.27
C THR A 166 -3.71 -18.76 10.53
N ARG A 167 -4.24 -19.97 10.62
CA ARG A 167 -3.77 -21.15 9.86
C ARG A 167 -3.98 -20.95 8.35
N THR A 168 -5.13 -20.39 7.95
CA THR A 168 -5.42 -20.07 6.55
C THR A 168 -4.48 -18.98 6.05
N VAL A 169 -4.29 -17.91 6.83
CA VAL A 169 -3.36 -16.83 6.51
C VAL A 169 -1.94 -17.37 6.28
N ASN A 170 -1.42 -18.18 7.20
CA ASN A 170 -0.07 -18.77 7.05
C ASN A 170 0.07 -19.60 5.77
N ARG A 171 -0.94 -20.43 5.45
CA ARG A 171 -0.96 -21.23 4.23
C ARG A 171 -0.95 -20.34 2.98
N GLU A 172 -1.75 -19.29 2.97
CA GLU A 172 -1.84 -18.35 1.85
C GLU A 172 -0.56 -17.53 1.69
N ILE A 173 0.06 -17.07 2.79
CA ILE A 173 1.37 -16.40 2.77
C ILE A 173 2.44 -17.29 2.14
N THR A 174 2.51 -18.56 2.57
CA THR A 174 3.50 -19.51 2.04
C THR A 174 3.32 -19.73 0.54
N LYS A 175 2.08 -19.92 0.10
CA LYS A 175 1.77 -20.11 -1.33
C LYS A 175 2.03 -18.83 -2.15
N ALA A 176 1.56 -17.67 -1.65
CA ALA A 176 1.77 -16.39 -2.32
C ALA A 176 3.26 -16.10 -2.50
N ARG A 177 4.07 -16.34 -1.45
CA ARG A 177 5.53 -16.15 -1.52
C ARG A 177 6.17 -17.03 -2.59
N ALA A 178 5.79 -18.31 -2.65
CA ALA A 178 6.32 -19.24 -3.65
C ALA A 178 5.97 -18.81 -5.09
N LEU A 179 4.71 -18.45 -5.35
CA LEU A 179 4.27 -18.00 -6.67
C LEU A 179 4.91 -16.67 -7.08
N LEU A 180 4.98 -15.70 -6.15
CA LEU A 180 5.62 -14.42 -6.43
C LEU A 180 7.12 -14.59 -6.70
N ALA A 181 7.81 -15.44 -5.93
CA ALA A 181 9.23 -15.74 -6.16
C ALA A 181 9.45 -16.38 -7.54
N GLU A 182 8.63 -17.35 -7.92
CA GLU A 182 8.67 -17.98 -9.24
C GLU A 182 8.45 -16.97 -10.38
N TRP A 183 7.45 -16.10 -10.24
CA TRP A 183 7.10 -15.14 -11.31
C TRP A 183 8.05 -13.94 -11.40
N LEU A 184 8.78 -13.66 -10.35
CA LEU A 184 9.80 -12.59 -10.29
C LEU A 184 11.21 -13.12 -10.56
N ASP A 185 11.35 -14.44 -10.82
CA ASP A 185 12.64 -15.10 -11.04
C ASP A 185 13.63 -14.92 -9.85
N VAL A 186 13.07 -14.82 -8.65
CA VAL A 186 13.83 -14.66 -7.39
C VAL A 186 13.85 -16.02 -6.70
N SER A 187 15.04 -16.61 -6.53
CA SER A 187 15.18 -17.85 -5.76
C SER A 187 14.64 -17.65 -4.34
N PRO A 188 13.72 -18.51 -3.87
CA PRO A 188 13.26 -18.44 -2.49
C PRO A 188 14.43 -18.70 -1.53
N ALA A 189 14.66 -17.76 -0.61
CA ALA A 189 15.63 -17.91 0.48
C ALA A 189 15.04 -18.78 1.60
#